data_7ad9a16a1e82c14e070db85b01251493
#
_entry.id   7ad9a16a1e82c14e070db85b01251493
#
_cell.length_a   1.000
_cell.length_b   1.000
_cell.length_c   1.000
_cell.angle_alpha   90.00
_cell.angle_beta   90.00
_cell.angle_gamma   90.00
#
_symmetry.space_group_name_H-M   'P 1'
#
loop_
_entity.id
_entity.type
_entity.pdbx_description
1 polymer ?
#
loop_
_entity_poly.entity_id
_entity_poly.type
_entity_poly.pdbx_seq_one_letter_code
_entity_poly.pdbx_strand_id
1 'polypeptide(L)'
;MRQPRNGAVKVATITDDMRAAPPAAWDWTTQGATSPVKDQGSCGSCWAFSATERIESAVYMQHNVMPILSTQQIISCDPNDGKCNGGDLPTAFDYVESDGGTDTDSNYPDTSHRFCIGGSCKTHSHNVKVTDYAYAVVASPPS
;
A
#
# COMPACT_ATOMS: atom_id res chain seq x y z
N MET A 1 4.30 -16.90 -0.88
CA MET A 1 4.77 -15.64 -0.26
C MET A 1 6.28 -15.58 -0.40
N ARG A 2 6.80 -14.61 -1.14
CA ARG A 2 8.25 -14.36 -1.18
C ARG A 2 8.64 -13.59 0.07
N GLN A 3 9.72 -13.98 0.73
CA GLN A 3 10.26 -13.23 1.86
C GLN A 3 10.85 -11.90 1.36
N PRO A 4 10.72 -10.79 2.11
CA PRO A 4 11.36 -9.53 1.75
C PRO A 4 12.87 -9.76 1.59
N ARG A 5 13.45 -9.21 0.53
CA ARG A 5 14.85 -9.48 0.14
C ARG A 5 15.90 -8.91 1.12
N ASN A 6 15.50 -8.07 2.05
CA ASN A 6 16.39 -7.45 3.04
C ASN A 6 16.26 -8.00 4.47
N GLY A 7 15.91 -9.25 4.63
CA GLY A 7 16.26 -10.07 5.80
C GLY A 7 15.66 -9.74 7.17
N ALA A 8 15.11 -8.58 7.40
CA ALA A 8 14.51 -8.22 8.68
C ALA A 8 13.02 -7.87 8.49
N VAL A 9 12.15 -8.75 8.99
CA VAL A 9 10.73 -8.41 9.13
C VAL A 9 10.64 -7.31 10.19
N LYS A 10 10.26 -6.09 9.77
CA LYS A 10 9.98 -5.01 10.71
C LYS A 10 8.69 -5.35 11.46
N VAL A 11 8.79 -5.62 12.74
CA VAL A 11 7.65 -5.97 13.61
C VAL A 11 7.38 -4.80 14.55
N ALA A 12 6.17 -4.26 14.51
CA ALA A 12 5.73 -3.27 15.48
C ALA A 12 5.53 -3.91 16.86
N THR A 13 6.06 -3.29 17.90
CA THR A 13 5.78 -3.70 19.28
C THR A 13 4.34 -3.32 19.62
N ILE A 14 3.53 -4.30 19.98
CA ILE A 14 2.16 -4.06 20.46
C ILE A 14 2.25 -3.57 21.91
N THR A 15 1.87 -2.31 22.11
CA THR A 15 1.79 -1.69 23.45
C THR A 15 0.52 -2.11 24.19
N ASP A 16 0.47 -1.86 25.50
CA ASP A 16 -0.72 -2.18 26.30
C ASP A 16 -1.94 -1.35 25.84
N ASP A 17 -1.74 -0.12 25.38
CA ASP A 17 -2.81 0.69 24.79
C ASP A 17 -3.39 0.06 23.52
N MET A 18 -2.55 -0.57 22.70
CA MET A 18 -2.99 -1.31 21.50
C MET A 18 -3.72 -2.63 21.86
N ARG A 19 -3.56 -3.12 23.10
CA ARG A 19 -4.23 -4.31 23.65
C ARG A 19 -5.52 -3.97 24.38
N ALA A 20 -5.84 -2.68 24.55
CA ALA A 20 -7.11 -2.26 25.10
C ALA A 20 -8.26 -2.91 24.32
N ALA A 21 -9.30 -3.32 25.02
CA ALA A 21 -10.43 -4.00 24.38
C ALA A 21 -10.97 -3.14 23.23
N PRO A 22 -11.00 -3.64 21.99
CA PRO A 22 -11.55 -2.89 20.88
C PRO A 22 -13.04 -2.61 21.14
N PRO A 23 -13.61 -1.55 20.54
CA PRO A 23 -15.04 -1.32 20.59
C PRO A 23 -15.78 -2.52 19.99
N ALA A 24 -17.03 -2.75 20.45
CA ALA A 24 -17.85 -3.88 19.98
C ALA A 24 -18.09 -3.88 18.45
N ALA A 25 -18.04 -2.69 17.83
CA ALA A 25 -18.09 -2.52 16.39
C ALA A 25 -17.25 -1.29 15.99
N TRP A 26 -16.56 -1.38 14.88
CA TRP A 26 -15.81 -0.28 14.30
C TRP A 26 -15.77 -0.43 12.78
N ASP A 27 -16.09 0.65 12.07
CA ASP A 27 -16.09 0.68 10.60
C ASP A 27 -15.26 1.88 10.13
N TRP A 28 -14.11 1.58 9.53
CA TRP A 28 -13.20 2.59 9.00
C TRP A 28 -13.79 3.38 7.83
N THR A 29 -14.77 2.84 7.11
CA THR A 29 -15.45 3.56 6.03
C THR A 29 -16.26 4.73 6.57
N THR A 30 -16.95 4.53 7.69
CA THR A 30 -17.72 5.60 8.35
C THR A 30 -16.83 6.66 8.99
N GLN A 31 -15.57 6.31 9.25
CA GLN A 31 -14.55 7.24 9.74
C GLN A 31 -13.84 8.00 8.62
N GLY A 32 -14.17 7.73 7.35
CA GLY A 32 -13.51 8.34 6.20
C GLY A 32 -12.07 7.86 5.94
N ALA A 33 -11.63 6.81 6.63
CA ALA A 33 -10.25 6.32 6.55
C ALA A 33 -10.01 5.32 5.40
N THR A 34 -10.98 5.12 4.54
CA THR A 34 -10.86 4.30 3.33
C THR A 34 -11.09 5.13 2.09
N SER A 35 -10.23 4.99 1.10
CA SER A 35 -10.44 5.58 -0.23
C SER A 35 -11.60 4.91 -0.97
N PRO A 36 -12.13 5.52 -2.03
CA PRO A 36 -13.14 4.88 -2.87
C PRO A 36 -12.67 3.53 -3.41
N VAL A 37 -13.62 2.60 -3.56
CA VAL A 37 -13.34 1.28 -4.15
C VAL A 37 -12.75 1.45 -5.54
N LYS A 38 -11.66 0.74 -5.80
CA LYS A 38 -10.94 0.73 -7.07
C LYS A 38 -11.13 -0.61 -7.77
N ASP A 39 -10.89 -0.64 -9.07
CA ASP A 39 -11.00 -1.85 -9.90
C ASP A 39 -9.67 -2.11 -10.61
N GLN A 40 -9.02 -3.23 -10.31
CA GLN A 40 -7.78 -3.65 -10.95
C GLN A 40 -8.00 -4.28 -12.34
N GLY A 41 -9.24 -4.56 -12.71
CA GLY A 41 -9.57 -5.27 -13.94
C GLY A 41 -8.92 -6.65 -14.02
N SER A 42 -8.40 -7.01 -15.18
CA SER A 42 -7.73 -8.29 -15.44
C SER A 42 -6.22 -8.30 -15.16
N CYS A 43 -5.65 -7.20 -14.65
CA CYS A 43 -4.25 -7.13 -14.22
C CYS A 43 -4.10 -7.73 -12.82
N GLY A 44 -3.14 -8.65 -12.63
CA GLY A 44 -2.81 -9.23 -11.33
C GLY A 44 -2.03 -8.25 -10.43
N SER A 45 -2.60 -7.07 -10.19
CA SER A 45 -1.98 -5.94 -9.49
C SER A 45 -2.53 -5.69 -8.08
N CYS A 46 -3.27 -6.64 -7.50
CA CYS A 46 -3.85 -6.51 -6.16
C CYS A 46 -2.82 -6.08 -5.09
N TRP A 47 -1.57 -6.52 -5.23
CA TRP A 47 -0.45 -6.13 -4.37
C TRP A 47 -0.20 -4.61 -4.39
N ALA A 48 -0.21 -3.99 -5.57
CA ALA A 48 0.01 -2.56 -5.74
C ALA A 48 -1.21 -1.75 -5.26
N PHE A 49 -2.44 -2.20 -5.55
CA PHE A 49 -3.66 -1.59 -5.05
C PHE A 49 -3.71 -1.60 -3.52
N SER A 50 -3.45 -2.75 -2.89
CA SER A 50 -3.44 -2.87 -1.44
C SER A 50 -2.37 -2.00 -0.78
N ALA A 51 -1.16 -1.89 -1.38
CA ALA A 51 -0.12 -1.01 -0.88
C ALA A 51 -0.54 0.47 -0.98
N THR A 52 -1.07 0.88 -2.13
CA THR A 52 -1.55 2.25 -2.37
C THR A 52 -2.64 2.63 -1.37
N GLU A 53 -3.69 1.82 -1.24
CA GLU A 53 -4.82 2.07 -0.34
C GLU A 53 -4.38 2.13 1.14
N ARG A 54 -3.40 1.32 1.52
CA ARG A 54 -2.83 1.37 2.87
C ARG A 54 -2.10 2.69 3.12
N ILE A 55 -1.37 3.21 2.13
CA ILE A 55 -0.70 4.52 2.22
C ILE A 55 -1.75 5.64 2.30
N GLU A 56 -2.78 5.61 1.45
CA GLU A 56 -3.89 6.57 1.44
C GLU A 56 -4.56 6.66 2.83
N SER A 57 -4.90 5.51 3.40
CA SER A 57 -5.49 5.42 4.75
C SER A 57 -4.55 5.96 5.83
N ALA A 58 -3.25 5.69 5.74
CA ALA A 58 -2.26 6.19 6.70
C ALA A 58 -2.13 7.71 6.63
N VAL A 59 -2.15 8.29 5.43
CA VAL A 59 -2.16 9.75 5.24
C VAL A 59 -3.42 10.38 5.83
N TYR A 60 -4.58 9.76 5.58
CA TYR A 60 -5.83 10.24 6.17
C TYR A 60 -5.79 10.24 7.69
N MET A 61 -5.32 9.16 8.31
CA MET A 61 -5.23 9.08 9.77
C MET A 61 -4.27 10.10 10.39
N GLN A 62 -3.24 10.51 9.65
CA GLN A 62 -2.27 11.50 10.13
C GLN A 62 -2.69 12.95 9.84
N HIS A 63 -3.31 13.20 8.71
CA HIS A 63 -3.52 14.55 8.19
C HIS A 63 -4.99 14.92 7.94
N ASN A 64 -5.91 13.97 8.13
CA ASN A 64 -7.35 14.12 7.85
C ASN A 64 -7.64 14.54 6.39
N VAL A 65 -6.78 14.13 5.47
CA VAL A 65 -6.91 14.33 4.02
C VAL A 65 -6.71 12.98 3.34
N MET A 66 -7.69 12.57 2.53
CA MET A 66 -7.63 11.33 1.76
C MET A 66 -7.03 11.63 0.37
N PRO A 67 -5.77 11.29 0.12
CA PRO A 67 -5.21 11.39 -1.23
C PRO A 67 -5.72 10.22 -2.08
N ILE A 68 -5.79 10.42 -3.38
CA ILE A 68 -5.93 9.33 -4.34
C ILE A 68 -4.57 9.18 -5.05
N LEU A 69 -3.87 8.12 -4.72
CA LEU A 69 -2.49 7.89 -5.13
C LEU A 69 -2.41 6.96 -6.35
N SER A 70 -1.30 7.08 -7.09
CA SER A 70 -1.08 6.31 -8.30
C SER A 70 -0.69 4.86 -8.01
N THR A 71 -1.61 3.95 -8.21
CA THR A 71 -1.32 2.52 -8.25
C THR A 71 -0.47 2.17 -9.48
N GLN A 72 -0.68 2.87 -10.60
CA GLN A 72 0.06 2.65 -11.85
C GLN A 72 1.56 2.92 -11.70
N GLN A 73 1.96 3.91 -10.91
CA GLN A 73 3.37 4.15 -10.63
C GLN A 73 4.01 2.90 -10.02
N ILE A 74 3.40 2.34 -8.97
CA ILE A 74 3.91 1.12 -8.32
C ILE A 74 3.96 -0.03 -9.31
N ILE A 75 2.88 -0.28 -10.07
CA ILE A 75 2.82 -1.36 -11.07
C ILE A 75 3.91 -1.22 -12.13
N SER A 76 4.16 -0.01 -12.61
CA SER A 76 5.07 0.22 -13.74
C SER A 76 6.54 0.31 -13.33
N CYS A 77 6.81 0.85 -12.14
CA CYS A 77 8.13 1.31 -11.74
C CYS A 77 8.80 0.41 -10.71
N ASP A 78 8.05 -0.40 -9.95
CA ASP A 78 8.66 -1.34 -9.03
C ASP A 78 9.45 -2.41 -9.81
N PRO A 79 10.78 -2.47 -9.66
CA PRO A 79 11.60 -3.42 -10.38
C PRO A 79 11.61 -4.83 -9.76
N ASN A 80 11.05 -4.98 -8.56
CA ASN A 80 11.13 -6.22 -7.78
C ASN A 80 9.92 -7.11 -8.01
N ASP A 81 8.81 -6.54 -8.48
CA ASP A 81 7.55 -7.23 -8.67
C ASP A 81 7.19 -7.47 -10.13
N GLY A 82 6.25 -8.38 -10.35
CA GLY A 82 5.88 -8.89 -11.68
C GLY A 82 4.83 -8.07 -12.41
N LYS A 83 4.57 -6.82 -12.01
CA LYS A 83 3.54 -5.97 -12.61
C LYS A 83 2.16 -6.66 -12.56
N CYS A 84 1.55 -6.94 -13.73
CA CYS A 84 0.28 -7.68 -13.80
C CYS A 84 0.41 -9.19 -13.54
N ASN A 85 1.62 -9.71 -13.34
CA ASN A 85 1.85 -11.11 -13.01
C ASN A 85 1.98 -11.37 -11.50
N GLY A 86 1.66 -10.39 -10.69
CA GLY A 86 1.70 -10.49 -9.24
C GLY A 86 2.89 -9.79 -8.61
N GLY A 87 2.81 -9.60 -7.31
CA GLY A 87 3.82 -8.98 -6.47
C GLY A 87 3.45 -9.12 -4.99
N ASP A 88 4.23 -8.46 -4.14
CA ASP A 88 4.05 -8.51 -2.69
C ASP A 88 3.97 -7.09 -2.09
N LEU A 89 3.20 -6.94 -1.00
CA LEU A 89 3.06 -5.66 -0.31
C LEU A 89 4.39 -5.13 0.26
N PRO A 90 5.24 -5.97 0.90
CA PRO A 90 6.54 -5.50 1.41
C PRO A 90 7.42 -4.88 0.33
N THR A 91 7.50 -5.52 -0.83
CA THR A 91 8.31 -5.02 -1.95
C THR A 91 7.75 -3.73 -2.52
N ALA A 92 6.42 -3.59 -2.59
CA ALA A 92 5.78 -2.34 -2.97
C ALA A 92 6.09 -1.19 -1.99
N PHE A 93 6.07 -1.45 -0.68
CA PHE A 93 6.46 -0.43 0.31
C PHE A 93 7.94 -0.09 0.24
N ASP A 94 8.82 -1.09 0.08
CA ASP A 94 10.26 -0.87 -0.11
C ASP A 94 10.53 -0.03 -1.36
N TYR A 95 9.78 -0.26 -2.45
CA TYR A 95 9.85 0.55 -3.66
C TYR A 95 9.47 2.00 -3.36
N VAL A 96 8.28 2.26 -2.78
CA VAL A 96 7.80 3.63 -2.51
C VAL A 96 8.74 4.37 -1.55
N GLU A 97 9.30 3.69 -0.55
CA GLU A 97 10.30 4.26 0.36
C GLU A 97 11.57 4.64 -0.39
N SER A 98 12.11 3.74 -1.20
CA SER A 98 13.37 3.94 -1.92
C SER A 98 13.26 4.94 -3.07
N ASP A 99 12.10 5.01 -3.73
CA ASP A 99 11.80 5.96 -4.81
C ASP A 99 11.57 7.39 -4.28
N GLY A 100 11.33 7.52 -2.97
CA GLY A 100 11.11 8.79 -2.30
C GLY A 100 9.64 9.21 -2.21
N GLY A 101 8.71 8.36 -2.63
CA GLY A 101 7.28 8.60 -2.51
C GLY A 101 6.45 8.11 -3.68
N THR A 102 5.20 8.53 -3.70
CA THR A 102 4.27 8.21 -4.78
C THR A 102 3.53 9.46 -5.26
N ASP A 103 3.17 9.46 -6.55
CA ASP A 103 2.39 10.52 -7.19
C ASP A 103 0.89 10.31 -6.97
N THR A 104 0.09 11.29 -7.36
CA THR A 104 -1.38 11.17 -7.39
C THR A 104 -1.84 10.39 -8.61
N ASP A 105 -3.00 9.74 -8.52
CA ASP A 105 -3.63 9.07 -9.65
C ASP A 105 -3.94 10.03 -10.80
N SER A 106 -4.29 11.28 -10.50
CA SER A 106 -4.55 12.29 -11.52
C SER A 106 -3.33 12.62 -12.39
N ASN A 107 -2.12 12.56 -11.84
CA ASN A 107 -0.88 12.80 -12.56
C ASN A 107 -0.35 11.56 -13.26
N TYR A 108 -0.55 10.41 -12.66
CA TYR A 108 -0.08 9.12 -13.17
C TYR A 108 -1.22 8.08 -13.11
N PRO A 109 -2.23 8.20 -14.00
CA PRO A 109 -3.45 7.41 -13.93
C PRO A 109 -3.24 5.93 -14.27
N ASP A 110 -4.07 5.07 -13.69
CA ASP A 110 -4.04 3.63 -13.97
C ASP A 110 -4.51 3.34 -15.40
N THR A 111 -3.66 2.66 -16.13
CA THR A 111 -3.92 2.15 -17.49
C THR A 111 -3.74 0.63 -17.58
N SER A 112 -3.36 -0.02 -16.51
CA SER A 112 -3.04 -1.46 -16.47
C SER A 112 -4.26 -2.34 -16.75
N HIS A 113 -5.43 -1.91 -16.28
CA HIS A 113 -6.69 -2.62 -16.48
C HIS A 113 -7.11 -2.77 -17.95
N ARG A 114 -6.66 -1.88 -18.85
CA ARG A 114 -7.04 -1.90 -20.26
C ARG A 114 -6.28 -2.92 -21.08
N PHE A 115 -5.03 -3.22 -20.72
CA PHE A 115 -4.12 -3.97 -21.59
C PHE A 115 -3.50 -5.20 -20.91
N CYS A 116 -3.82 -5.47 -19.66
CA CYS A 116 -3.20 -6.54 -18.85
C CYS A 116 -1.66 -6.50 -18.85
N ILE A 117 -1.08 -5.33 -19.05
CA ILE A 117 0.35 -5.08 -19.04
C ILE A 117 0.65 -3.91 -18.11
N GLY A 118 1.62 -4.09 -17.22
CA GLY A 118 1.96 -3.10 -16.20
C GLY A 118 2.54 -1.78 -16.73
N GLY A 119 2.71 -1.66 -18.05
CA GLY A 119 3.27 -0.46 -18.68
C GLY A 119 4.76 -0.28 -18.43
N SER A 120 5.28 0.84 -18.95
CA SER A 120 6.65 1.29 -18.70
C SER A 120 6.65 2.38 -17.65
N CYS A 121 7.68 2.39 -16.79
CA CYS A 121 7.86 3.46 -15.81
C CYS A 121 8.05 4.80 -16.53
N LYS A 122 7.32 5.81 -16.08
CA LYS A 122 7.40 7.19 -16.57
C LYS A 122 7.92 8.09 -15.45
N THR A 123 8.39 9.25 -15.81
CA THR A 123 8.71 10.32 -14.85
C THR A 123 7.46 10.66 -14.03
N HIS A 124 7.60 10.77 -12.72
CA HIS A 124 6.54 11.03 -11.77
C HIS A 124 7.03 11.93 -10.64
N SER A 125 6.09 12.42 -9.85
CA SER A 125 6.35 13.23 -8.67
C SER A 125 6.22 12.40 -7.39
N HIS A 126 6.72 12.93 -6.28
CA HIS A 126 6.69 12.28 -4.97
C HIS A 126 5.83 13.09 -4.00
N ASN A 127 4.51 13.07 -4.23
CA ASN A 127 3.57 13.88 -3.47
C ASN A 127 3.33 13.34 -2.05
N VAL A 128 3.44 12.04 -1.87
CA VAL A 128 3.33 11.36 -0.57
C VAL A 128 4.55 10.49 -0.35
N LYS A 129 5.21 10.67 0.79
CA LYS A 129 6.40 9.90 1.17
C LYS A 129 6.05 8.82 2.17
N VAL A 130 6.62 7.64 1.99
CA VAL A 130 6.62 6.58 2.99
C VAL A 130 8.04 6.52 3.57
N THR A 131 8.15 6.64 4.88
CA THR A 131 9.44 6.65 5.59
C THR A 131 9.73 5.35 6.33
N ASP A 132 8.70 4.58 6.62
CA ASP A 132 8.81 3.28 7.26
C ASP A 132 7.48 2.51 7.20
N TYR A 133 7.55 1.18 7.32
CA TYR A 133 6.39 0.31 7.50
C TYR A 133 6.75 -0.86 8.40
N ALA A 134 5.74 -1.45 9.06
CA ALA A 134 5.95 -2.62 9.91
C ALA A 134 4.74 -3.56 9.88
N TYR A 135 5.01 -4.82 10.17
CA TYR A 135 3.96 -5.80 10.41
C TYR A 135 3.51 -5.75 11.88
N ALA A 136 2.21 -5.66 12.11
CA ALA A 136 1.65 -5.96 13.41
C ALA A 136 1.47 -7.47 13.53
N VAL A 137 2.29 -8.12 14.35
CA VAL A 137 2.13 -9.54 14.67
C VAL A 137 1.33 -9.65 15.96
N VAL A 138 0.12 -10.19 15.85
CA VAL A 138 -0.65 -10.60 17.03
C VAL A 138 -0.09 -11.94 17.47
N ALA A 139 0.55 -12.00 18.64
CA ALA A 139 0.90 -13.27 19.25
C ALA A 139 -0.39 -14.07 19.46
N SER A 140 -0.42 -15.32 19.00
CA SER A 140 -1.53 -16.22 19.31
C SER A 140 -1.75 -16.22 20.83
N PRO A 141 -2.99 -16.18 21.33
CA PRO A 141 -3.23 -16.32 22.75
C PRO A 141 -2.58 -17.63 23.23
N PRO A 142 -1.99 -17.67 24.42
CA PRO A 142 -1.49 -18.92 24.99
C PRO A 142 -2.62 -19.94 25.03
N SER A 143 -2.34 -21.14 24.51
CA SER A 143 -3.25 -22.30 24.54
C SER A 143 -3.56 -22.75 25.96
#